data_dcac226e15a2edd171cb92dd042a8a1f
#
_entry.id   dcac226e15a2edd171cb92dd042a8a1f
#
_cell.length_a   1.000
_cell.length_b   1.000
_cell.length_c   1.000
_cell.angle_alpha   90.00
_cell.angle_beta   90.00
_cell.angle_gamma   90.00
#
_symmetry.space_group_name_H-M   'P 1'
#
loop_
_entity.id
_entity.type
_entity.pdbx_description
1 polymer ?
#
loop_
_entity_poly.entity_id
_entity_poly.type
_entity_poly.pdbx_seq_one_letter_code
_entity_poly.pdbx_strand_id
1 'polypeptide(L)'
;MTAPTLAMLLAGGAARLEGASGVPTGQGTDLYLDDVLFASIVVDVAEFRLRDEVGAAALRTPNVSASPRGPGWVRFAPRQLDGHARDRVLAWLESAWRRADAELSGVAEPDFGDADGEDPADLEDDEDD
;
A
#
# COMPACT_ATOMS: atom_id res chain seq x y z
N MET A 1 9.28 21.68 -18.57
CA MET A 1 8.95 21.06 -17.27
C MET A 1 8.69 19.58 -17.46
N THR A 2 9.33 18.79 -16.66
CA THR A 2 9.23 17.32 -16.79
C THR A 2 8.03 16.81 -15.98
N ALA A 3 7.25 15.90 -16.58
CA ALA A 3 6.16 15.28 -15.86
C ALA A 3 6.69 14.44 -14.70
N PRO A 4 5.98 14.37 -13.58
CA PRO A 4 6.42 13.54 -12.47
C PRO A 4 6.47 12.08 -12.89
N THR A 5 7.47 11.37 -12.39
CA THR A 5 7.60 9.94 -12.61
C THR A 5 6.96 9.19 -11.45
N LEU A 6 6.74 7.90 -11.66
CA LEU A 6 6.22 7.03 -10.60
C LEU A 6 7.15 7.06 -9.38
N ALA A 7 8.46 7.04 -9.62
CA ALA A 7 9.43 7.10 -8.54
C ALA A 7 9.32 8.41 -7.75
N MET A 8 9.12 9.53 -8.43
CA MET A 8 8.95 10.81 -7.77
C MET A 8 7.69 10.85 -6.92
N LEU A 9 6.60 10.27 -7.42
CA LEU A 9 5.37 10.18 -6.66
C LEU A 9 5.54 9.37 -5.39
N LEU A 10 6.20 8.24 -5.49
CA LEU A 10 6.42 7.39 -4.32
C LEU A 10 7.34 8.07 -3.31
N ALA A 11 8.38 8.73 -3.78
CA ALA A 11 9.28 9.46 -2.88
C ALA A 11 8.54 10.59 -2.17
N GLY A 12 7.73 11.36 -2.91
CA GLY A 12 6.97 12.46 -2.31
C GLY A 12 5.89 11.96 -1.36
N GLY A 13 5.23 10.87 -1.72
CA GLY A 13 4.22 10.27 -0.85
C GLY A 13 4.83 9.72 0.42
N ALA A 14 5.97 9.03 0.30
CA ALA A 14 6.65 8.45 1.45
C ALA A 14 7.13 9.53 2.41
N ALA A 15 7.54 10.68 1.90
CA ALA A 15 7.98 11.79 2.74
C ALA A 15 6.87 12.30 3.67
N ARG A 16 5.61 12.02 3.34
CA ARG A 16 4.46 12.42 4.17
C ARG A 16 4.06 11.34 5.17
N LEU A 17 4.64 10.15 5.05
CA LEU A 17 4.30 9.03 5.94
C LEU A 17 5.32 8.99 7.06
N GLU A 18 4.82 9.07 8.28
CA GLU A 18 5.67 9.17 9.46
C GLU A 18 6.55 7.93 9.58
N GLY A 19 7.85 8.14 9.72
CA GLY A 19 8.80 7.05 9.93
C GLY A 19 9.21 6.30 8.68
N ALA A 20 8.61 6.61 7.53
CA ALA A 20 8.96 5.90 6.30
C ALA A 20 10.32 6.37 5.77
N SER A 21 11.10 5.43 5.26
CA SER A 21 12.40 5.75 4.68
C SER A 21 12.58 5.00 3.37
N GLY A 22 13.30 5.62 2.45
CA GLY A 22 13.62 5.00 1.16
C GLY A 22 15.07 4.55 1.15
N VAL A 23 15.29 3.33 0.67
CA VAL A 23 16.63 2.77 0.56
C VAL A 23 16.89 2.50 -0.92
N PRO A 24 17.85 3.19 -1.54
CA PRO A 24 18.17 2.95 -2.95
C PRO A 24 18.67 1.53 -3.15
N THR A 25 18.24 0.93 -4.24
CA THR A 25 18.73 -0.38 -4.66
C THR A 25 19.44 -0.20 -6.01
N GLY A 26 19.98 -1.28 -6.54
CA GLY A 26 20.62 -1.21 -7.85
C GLY A 26 19.66 -0.86 -8.97
N GLN A 27 18.36 -1.05 -8.78
CA GLN A 27 17.37 -0.87 -9.83
C GLN A 27 16.30 0.15 -9.48
N GLY A 28 16.16 0.54 -8.22
CA GLY A 28 15.12 1.46 -7.82
C GLY A 28 15.25 1.84 -6.35
N THR A 29 14.12 1.84 -5.64
CA THR A 29 14.09 2.23 -4.24
C THR A 29 13.10 1.35 -3.49
N ASP A 30 13.53 0.86 -2.34
CA ASP A 30 12.66 0.14 -1.43
C ASP A 30 12.21 1.08 -0.32
N LEU A 31 10.95 0.98 0.08
CA LEU A 31 10.38 1.83 1.13
C LEU A 31 10.11 0.98 2.38
N TYR A 32 10.62 1.48 3.49
CA TYR A 32 10.54 0.78 4.77
C TYR A 32 9.88 1.66 5.82
N LEU A 33 9.17 1.01 6.73
CA LEU A 33 8.79 1.59 8.01
C LEU A 33 9.58 0.81 9.05
N ASP A 34 10.56 1.46 9.67
CA ASP A 34 11.60 0.79 10.45
C ASP A 34 12.27 -0.27 9.59
N ASP A 35 12.16 -1.55 9.95
CA ASP A 35 12.75 -2.62 9.13
C ASP A 35 11.70 -3.43 8.37
N VAL A 36 10.48 -2.90 8.24
CA VAL A 36 9.40 -3.56 7.51
C VAL A 36 9.29 -2.97 6.11
N LEU A 37 9.59 -3.78 5.12
CA LEU A 37 9.42 -3.38 3.73
C LEU A 37 7.93 -3.34 3.37
N PHE A 38 7.44 -2.21 2.90
CA PHE A 38 6.02 -2.09 2.56
C PHE A 38 5.76 -1.68 1.12
N ALA A 39 6.76 -1.15 0.42
CA ALA A 39 6.60 -0.77 -0.98
C ALA A 39 7.94 -0.75 -1.67
N SER A 40 7.93 -0.80 -2.99
CA SER A 40 9.13 -0.76 -3.79
C SER A 40 8.81 -0.15 -5.14
N ILE A 41 9.80 0.51 -5.74
CA ILE A 41 9.68 1.06 -7.08
C ILE A 41 10.90 0.66 -7.88
N VAL A 42 10.67 0.14 -9.09
CA VAL A 42 11.74 -0.17 -10.03
C VAL A 42 11.30 0.38 -11.38
N VAL A 43 11.96 1.41 -11.84
CA VAL A 43 11.66 2.12 -13.08
C VAL A 43 10.21 2.61 -13.07
N ASP A 44 9.32 2.01 -13.86
CA ASP A 44 7.92 2.42 -13.97
C ASP A 44 6.96 1.43 -13.30
N VAL A 45 7.48 0.60 -12.42
CA VAL A 45 6.70 -0.44 -11.75
C VAL A 45 6.77 -0.23 -10.25
N ALA A 46 5.61 -0.11 -9.62
CA ALA A 46 5.51 0.00 -8.17
C ALA A 46 4.93 -1.28 -7.60
N GLU A 47 5.43 -1.67 -6.43
CA GLU A 47 4.91 -2.82 -5.73
C GLU A 47 4.51 -2.41 -4.33
N PHE A 48 3.38 -2.93 -3.86
CA PHE A 48 2.81 -2.57 -2.56
C PHE A 48 2.39 -3.83 -1.82
N ARG A 49 2.67 -3.85 -0.52
CA ARG A 49 2.21 -4.94 0.33
C ARG A 49 0.91 -4.52 1.00
N LEU A 50 -0.20 -5.05 0.51
CA LEU A 50 -1.54 -4.61 0.90
C LEU A 50 -2.25 -5.69 1.72
N ARG A 51 -3.21 -5.27 2.54
CA ARG A 51 -4.07 -6.22 3.22
C ARG A 51 -4.94 -6.95 2.19
N ASP A 52 -5.44 -8.10 2.59
CA ASP A 52 -6.14 -9.00 1.66
C ASP A 52 -7.24 -8.31 0.89
N GLU A 53 -8.07 -7.53 1.56
CA GLU A 53 -9.21 -6.87 0.93
C GLU A 53 -8.76 -5.81 -0.07
N VAL A 54 -7.77 -5.02 0.32
CA VAL A 54 -7.24 -3.97 -0.54
C VAL A 54 -6.51 -4.59 -1.72
N GLY A 55 -5.73 -5.63 -1.46
CA GLY A 55 -5.01 -6.34 -2.51
C GLY A 55 -5.94 -6.98 -3.51
N ALA A 56 -7.03 -7.58 -3.05
CA ALA A 56 -8.00 -8.19 -3.94
C ALA A 56 -8.64 -7.13 -4.84
N ALA A 57 -8.99 -5.98 -4.29
CA ALA A 57 -9.54 -4.88 -5.08
C ALA A 57 -8.52 -4.36 -6.08
N ALA A 58 -7.26 -4.24 -5.65
CA ALA A 58 -6.18 -3.78 -6.53
C ALA A 58 -6.00 -4.72 -7.71
N LEU A 59 -6.08 -6.03 -7.48
CA LEU A 59 -5.90 -7.01 -8.55
C LEU A 59 -6.99 -6.94 -9.62
N ARG A 60 -8.12 -6.32 -9.31
CA ARG A 60 -9.18 -6.10 -10.30
C ARG A 60 -9.01 -4.80 -11.08
N THR A 61 -7.95 -4.07 -10.79
CA THR A 61 -7.66 -2.79 -11.43
C THR A 61 -6.77 -3.03 -12.65
N PRO A 62 -6.98 -2.29 -13.76
CA PRO A 62 -6.09 -2.44 -14.93
C PRO A 62 -4.64 -2.18 -14.57
N ASN A 63 -3.75 -2.93 -15.21
CA ASN A 63 -2.29 -2.82 -15.06
C ASN A 63 -1.78 -3.27 -13.70
N VAL A 64 -2.60 -4.00 -12.94
CA VAL A 64 -2.20 -4.56 -11.66
C VAL A 64 -2.16 -6.08 -11.78
N SER A 65 -1.11 -6.66 -11.22
CA SER A 65 -0.94 -8.11 -11.17
C SER A 65 -0.34 -8.51 -9.84
N ALA A 66 -0.38 -9.81 -9.55
CA ALA A 66 0.25 -10.30 -8.34
C ALA A 66 1.76 -10.17 -8.47
N SER A 67 2.41 -9.74 -7.39
CA SER A 67 3.85 -9.61 -7.38
C SER A 67 4.50 -10.92 -6.99
N PRO A 68 5.66 -11.26 -7.59
CA PRO A 68 6.40 -12.44 -7.17
C PRO A 68 7.00 -12.34 -5.78
N ARG A 69 6.89 -11.19 -5.12
CA ARG A 69 7.38 -11.04 -3.75
C ARG A 69 6.61 -11.88 -2.74
N GLY A 70 5.36 -12.23 -3.06
CA GLY A 70 4.61 -13.13 -2.20
C GLY A 70 3.19 -12.67 -1.93
N PRO A 71 2.48 -13.35 -1.01
CA PRO A 71 1.09 -13.01 -0.70
C PRO A 71 0.97 -11.58 -0.20
N GLY A 72 -0.08 -10.91 -0.64
CA GLY A 72 -0.34 -9.53 -0.26
C GLY A 72 0.39 -8.50 -1.10
N TRP A 73 1.37 -8.90 -1.87
CA TRP A 73 2.11 -7.99 -2.74
C TRP A 73 1.43 -7.88 -4.10
N VAL A 74 1.19 -6.65 -4.53
CA VAL A 74 0.64 -6.38 -5.87
C VAL A 74 1.63 -5.52 -6.63
N ARG A 75 1.60 -5.66 -7.94
CA ARG A 75 2.49 -4.97 -8.86
C ARG A 75 1.67 -4.09 -9.77
N PHE A 76 1.96 -2.80 -9.79
CA PHE A 76 1.25 -1.82 -10.60
C PHE A 76 2.21 -1.23 -11.64
N ALA A 77 1.87 -1.41 -12.91
CA ALA A 77 2.66 -0.91 -14.02
C ALA A 77 1.76 -0.08 -14.94
N PRO A 78 1.42 1.16 -14.54
CA PRO A 78 0.50 1.97 -15.33
C PRO A 78 1.12 2.37 -16.65
N ARG A 79 0.30 2.37 -17.71
CA ARG A 79 0.77 2.83 -19.02
C ARG A 79 0.96 4.33 -19.04
N GLN A 80 0.12 5.04 -18.30
CA GLN A 80 0.20 6.48 -18.18
C GLN A 80 0.00 6.86 -16.73
N LEU A 81 0.76 7.84 -16.29
CA LEU A 81 0.63 8.33 -14.92
C LEU A 81 -0.35 9.49 -14.92
N ASP A 82 -1.59 9.18 -15.22
CA ASP A 82 -2.68 10.16 -15.21
C ASP A 82 -3.20 10.37 -13.79
N GLY A 83 -4.25 11.18 -13.65
CA GLY A 83 -4.81 11.49 -12.34
C GLY A 83 -5.28 10.25 -11.58
N HIS A 84 -5.91 9.32 -12.28
CA HIS A 84 -6.39 8.08 -11.66
C HIS A 84 -5.23 7.23 -11.18
N ALA A 85 -4.18 7.08 -12.00
CA ALA A 85 -3.03 6.29 -11.62
C ALA A 85 -2.33 6.91 -10.41
N ARG A 86 -2.19 8.23 -10.39
CA ARG A 86 -1.54 8.91 -9.27
C ARG A 86 -2.33 8.72 -7.98
N ASP A 87 -3.66 8.86 -8.05
CA ASP A 87 -4.50 8.67 -6.88
C ASP A 87 -4.37 7.26 -6.32
N ARG A 88 -4.34 6.27 -7.21
CA ARG A 88 -4.19 4.88 -6.80
C ARG A 88 -2.85 4.62 -6.14
N VAL A 89 -1.78 5.13 -6.74
CA VAL A 89 -0.43 4.98 -6.18
C VAL A 89 -0.37 5.53 -4.76
N LEU A 90 -0.89 6.74 -4.56
CA LEU A 90 -0.83 7.38 -3.25
C LEU A 90 -1.73 6.66 -2.25
N ALA A 91 -2.90 6.19 -2.67
CA ALA A 91 -3.80 5.45 -1.79
C ALA A 91 -3.21 4.11 -1.37
N TRP A 92 -2.63 3.38 -2.32
CA TRP A 92 -2.02 2.08 -2.01
C TRP A 92 -0.75 2.24 -1.19
N LEU A 93 0.01 3.29 -1.45
CA LEU A 93 1.20 3.57 -0.66
C LEU A 93 0.83 3.79 0.80
N GLU A 94 -0.19 4.61 1.06
CA GLU A 94 -0.66 4.85 2.42
C GLU A 94 -1.20 3.58 3.04
N SER A 95 -1.95 2.79 2.29
CA SER A 95 -2.51 1.53 2.77
C SER A 95 -1.41 0.55 3.17
N ALA A 96 -0.37 0.47 2.35
CA ALA A 96 0.77 -0.40 2.65
C ALA A 96 1.51 0.07 3.90
N TRP A 97 1.68 1.37 4.06
CA TRP A 97 2.29 1.94 5.25
C TRP A 97 1.47 1.61 6.51
N ARG A 98 0.14 1.73 6.42
CA ARG A 98 -0.73 1.44 7.56
C ARG A 98 -0.63 -0.02 7.98
N ARG A 99 -0.50 -0.92 7.00
CA ARG A 99 -0.30 -2.34 7.32
C ARG A 99 1.01 -2.55 8.06
N ALA A 100 2.09 -1.93 7.60
CA ALA A 100 3.39 -2.04 8.25
C ALA A 100 3.34 -1.45 9.65
N ASP A 101 2.68 -0.30 9.81
CA ASP A 101 2.54 0.35 11.10
C ASP A 101 1.78 -0.53 12.08
N ALA A 102 0.72 -1.18 11.64
CA ALA A 102 -0.06 -2.08 12.47
C ALA A 102 0.79 -3.27 12.92
N GLU A 103 1.61 -3.81 12.03
CA GLU A 103 2.49 -4.93 12.38
C GLU A 103 3.52 -4.52 13.42
N LEU A 104 4.09 -3.32 13.28
CA LEU A 104 5.09 -2.83 14.20
C LEU A 104 4.53 -2.48 15.57
N SER A 105 3.30 -1.98 15.61
CA SER A 105 2.68 -1.65 16.88
C SER A 105 2.15 -2.88 17.61
N GLY A 106 2.21 -4.04 17.00
CA GLY A 106 1.69 -5.25 17.62
C GLY A 106 0.19 -5.30 17.72
N VAL A 107 -0.50 -4.36 17.07
CA VAL A 107 -1.95 -4.35 17.03
C VAL A 107 -2.39 -5.34 15.98
N ALA A 108 -3.16 -6.32 16.36
CA ALA A 108 -3.73 -7.23 15.40
C ALA A 108 -4.52 -6.41 14.41
N GLU A 109 -4.35 -6.69 13.14
CA GLU A 109 -5.14 -6.02 12.14
C GLU A 109 -6.58 -6.24 12.51
N PRO A 110 -7.33 -5.17 12.61
CA PRO A 110 -8.69 -5.35 12.97
C PRO A 110 -9.27 -6.27 11.95
N ASP A 111 -9.68 -7.34 12.50
CA ASP A 111 -10.35 -8.27 11.73
C ASP A 111 -11.71 -7.75 11.61
N PHE A 112 -11.90 -7.16 10.64
CA PHE A 112 -13.17 -6.65 10.46
C PHE A 112 -13.97 -7.78 9.94
N GLY A 113 -13.68 -8.45 10.58
CA GLY A 113 -14.33 -9.47 10.37
C GLY A 113 -14.62 -9.80 11.65
N ASP A 114 -13.67 -9.26 12.11
CA ASP A 114 -13.93 -9.49 12.71
C ASP A 114 -14.34 -9.27 13.23
N ALA A 115 -14.38 -9.18 13.61
CA ALA A 115 -14.73 -9.10 14.10
C ALA A 115 -15.19 -8.87 14.43
N ASP A 116 -15.05 -8.89 14.78
CA ASP A 116 -15.58 -8.84 15.08
C ASP A 116 -16.11 -8.49 15.27
N GLY A 117 -16.07 -8.19 15.46
CA GLY A 117 -16.62 -8.21 15.71
C GLY A 117 -17.09 -7.57 15.81
N GLU A 118 -17.23 -7.42 16.19
CA GLU A 118 -17.82 -7.18 16.08
C GLU A 118 -18.38 -6.66 15.99
N ASP A 119 -18.46 -6.48 16.47
CA ASP A 119 -19.13 -6.29 16.24
C ASP A 119 -19.75 -5.88 16.34
N PRO A 120 -19.81 -5.79 16.78
CA PRO A 120 -20.42 -5.64 16.82
C PRO A 120 -20.91 -5.22 16.85
N ALA A 121 -21.02 -4.99 17.26
CA ALA A 121 -21.49 -4.89 17.07
C ALA A 121 -21.74 -4.40 16.93
N ASP A 122 -21.58 -4.28 17.33
CA ASP A 122 -21.84 -4.21 16.96
C ASP A 122 -22.10 -3.65 16.73
N LEU A 123 -22.03 -3.40 17.34
CA LEU A 123 -22.28 -3.41 16.91
C LEU A 123 -22.71 -2.85 16.60
N GLU A 124 -22.59 -2.46 17.02
CA GLU A 124 -22.91 -2.45 16.50
C GLU A 124 -23.31 -2.01 16.12
N ASP A 125 -23.17 -1.80 16.70
CA ASP A 125 -23.49 -1.82 16.18
C ASP A 125 -23.85 -1.29 15.83
N ASP A 126 -23.75 -1.05 16.41
CA ASP A 126 -24.02 -1.12 15.95
C ASP A 126 -24.35 -0.62 15.55
N GLU A 127 -24.20 -0.28 16.02
CA GLU A 127 -24.34 -0.45 15.52
C GLU A 127 -24.69 -0.29 14.99
N ASP A 128 -24.67 0.01 15.75
CA ASP A 128 -24.86 -0.35 15.19
C ASP A 128 -25.13 -0.28 14.64
N ASP A 129 -25.21 0.02 15.33
CA ASP A 129 -25.32 -0.51 14.85
C ASP A 129 -25.36 -0.72 14.32
#